data_2943847472ff6357c6f34f3c5dc7554e
#
_entry.id   2943847472ff6357c6f34f3c5dc7554e
#
_cell.length_a   1.000
_cell.length_b   1.000
_cell.length_c   1.000
_cell.angle_alpha   90.00
_cell.angle_beta   90.00
_cell.angle_gamma   90.00
#
_symmetry.space_group_name_H-M   'P 1'
#
loop_
_entity.id
_entity.type
_entity.pdbx_description
1 polymer ?
#
loop_
_entity_poly.entity_id
_entity_poly.type
_entity_poly.pdbx_seq_one_letter_code
_entity_poly.pdbx_strand_id
1 'polypeptide(L)'
;MGESFSDLSENEHLDFSDYRDPLKNWKELAQSDQAVSGHIMVPGYGGGTSDTEFDVLTGLSTRFIDGASNSYSLIRKKMDAIPWRLKEMGYDTLAIHPGFSWFYNRANVYPDLGFDEFLHLEHFQGEEKY
;
A
#
# COMPACT_ATOMS: atom_id res chain seq x y z
N MET A 1 -3.16 -3.17 2.08
CA MET A 1 -2.04 -3.62 1.23
C MET A 1 -0.74 -3.23 1.90
N GLY A 2 0.18 -4.18 2.09
CA GLY A 2 1.53 -3.91 2.59
C GLY A 2 2.51 -4.12 1.44
N GLU A 3 2.88 -3.05 0.75
CA GLU A 3 3.93 -3.05 -0.25
C GLU A 3 5.27 -2.84 0.44
N SER A 4 6.38 -3.28 -0.14
CA SER A 4 7.70 -3.28 0.53
C SER A 4 7.73 -3.96 1.90
N PHE A 5 6.79 -4.87 2.13
CA PHE A 5 6.70 -5.63 3.38
C PHE A 5 7.50 -6.92 3.27
N SER A 6 8.36 -7.17 4.25
CA SER A 6 9.12 -8.41 4.37
C SER A 6 9.29 -8.81 5.83
N ASP A 7 9.41 -10.10 6.08
CA ASP A 7 9.76 -10.60 7.40
C ASP A 7 11.27 -10.51 7.63
N LEU A 8 11.70 -9.44 8.28
CA LEU A 8 13.11 -9.23 8.60
C LEU A 8 13.65 -10.28 9.59
N SER A 9 12.80 -11.00 10.31
CA SER A 9 13.25 -12.06 11.23
C SER A 9 13.80 -13.29 10.51
N GLU A 10 13.55 -13.41 9.19
CA GLU A 10 14.16 -14.45 8.35
C GLU A 10 15.60 -14.09 7.92
N ASN A 11 16.06 -12.88 8.20
CA ASN A 11 17.42 -12.46 7.86
C ASN A 11 18.40 -12.92 8.94
N GLU A 12 19.26 -13.87 8.59
CA GLU A 12 20.28 -14.44 9.48
C GLU A 12 21.32 -13.45 10.02
N HIS A 13 21.41 -12.24 9.42
CA HIS A 13 22.29 -11.17 9.87
C HIS A 13 21.65 -10.22 10.90
N LEU A 14 20.39 -10.42 11.23
CA LEU A 14 19.66 -9.61 12.20
C LEU A 14 19.33 -10.47 13.42
N ASP A 15 19.69 -9.99 14.60
CA ASP A 15 19.38 -10.65 15.87
C ASP A 15 18.15 -10.00 16.51
N PHE A 16 17.12 -10.79 16.69
CA PHE A 16 15.86 -10.41 17.34
C PHE A 16 15.66 -11.13 18.69
N SER A 17 16.68 -11.82 19.21
CA SER A 17 16.56 -12.65 20.43
C SER A 17 16.08 -11.87 21.66
N ASP A 18 16.45 -10.61 21.76
CA ASP A 18 16.09 -9.72 22.88
C ASP A 18 14.74 -9.00 22.69
N TYR A 19 14.08 -9.21 21.57
CA TYR A 19 12.84 -8.51 21.22
C TYR A 19 11.67 -9.48 21.04
N ARG A 20 10.45 -8.96 21.31
CA ARG A 20 9.24 -9.68 20.91
C ARG A 20 9.17 -9.70 19.37
N ASP A 21 8.80 -10.86 18.80
CA ASP A 21 8.56 -10.95 17.37
C ASP A 21 7.53 -9.90 16.92
N PRO A 22 7.93 -8.88 16.15
CA PRO A 22 7.04 -7.80 15.72
C PRO A 22 5.97 -8.29 14.75
N LEU A 23 6.17 -9.44 14.13
CA LEU A 23 5.29 -10.01 13.11
C LEU A 23 4.49 -11.22 13.62
N LYS A 24 4.47 -11.48 14.93
CA LYS A 24 3.77 -12.64 15.50
C LYS A 24 2.34 -12.76 14.97
N ASN A 25 1.54 -11.71 15.08
CA ASN A 25 0.15 -11.73 14.65
C ASN A 25 0.02 -11.93 13.13
N TRP A 26 0.93 -11.37 12.34
CA TRP A 26 0.96 -11.57 10.90
C TRP A 26 1.28 -13.03 10.54
N LYS A 27 2.27 -13.63 11.21
CA LYS A 27 2.64 -15.04 11.00
C LYS A 27 1.50 -16.00 11.37
N GLU A 28 0.84 -15.73 12.49
CA GLU A 28 -0.33 -16.51 12.91
C GLU A 28 -1.48 -16.41 11.89
N LEU A 29 -1.76 -15.20 11.38
CA LEU A 29 -2.76 -14.99 10.34
C LEU A 29 -2.37 -15.68 9.03
N ALA A 30 -1.12 -15.52 8.59
CA ALA A 30 -0.62 -16.11 7.34
C ALA A 30 -0.65 -17.65 7.32
N GLN A 31 -0.62 -18.28 8.49
CA GLN A 31 -0.72 -19.74 8.67
C GLN A 31 -2.15 -20.23 8.90
N SER A 32 -3.11 -19.33 9.05
CA SER A 32 -4.50 -19.68 9.30
C SER A 32 -5.24 -20.06 8.01
N ASP A 33 -6.42 -20.67 8.14
CA ASP A 33 -7.34 -20.95 7.04
C ASP A 33 -8.06 -19.71 6.50
N GLN A 34 -7.87 -18.55 7.15
CA GLN A 34 -8.46 -17.26 6.77
C GLN A 34 -7.56 -16.44 5.84
N ALA A 35 -6.35 -16.93 5.53
CA ALA A 35 -5.39 -16.21 4.72
C ALA A 35 -4.82 -17.10 3.61
N VAL A 36 -4.44 -16.46 2.52
CA VAL A 36 -3.61 -17.07 1.48
C VAL A 36 -2.29 -16.33 1.45
N SER A 37 -1.20 -17.03 1.62
CA SER A 37 0.15 -16.46 1.58
C SER A 37 0.94 -17.00 0.39
N GLY A 38 1.87 -16.20 -0.12
CA GLY A 38 2.72 -16.58 -1.24
C GLY A 38 3.53 -15.40 -1.75
N HIS A 39 4.23 -15.63 -2.84
CA HIS A 39 4.99 -14.58 -3.52
C HIS A 39 4.24 -14.09 -4.75
N ILE A 40 4.22 -12.79 -4.96
CA ILE A 40 3.73 -12.16 -6.19
C ILE A 40 4.88 -11.42 -6.87
N MET A 41 4.87 -11.44 -8.19
CA MET A 41 5.82 -10.66 -8.98
C MET A 41 5.16 -9.36 -9.40
N VAL A 42 5.83 -8.25 -9.11
CA VAL A 42 5.41 -6.91 -9.55
C VAL A 42 6.23 -6.47 -10.76
N PRO A 43 5.67 -5.68 -11.69
CA PRO A 43 6.40 -5.22 -12.88
C PRO A 43 7.53 -4.25 -12.56
N GLY A 44 7.42 -3.50 -11.47
CA GLY A 44 8.40 -2.49 -11.04
C GLY A 44 9.67 -3.11 -10.47
N TYR A 45 10.79 -2.43 -10.63
CA TYR A 45 12.06 -2.80 -10.06
C TYR A 45 12.69 -1.62 -9.31
N GLY A 46 13.18 -1.88 -8.09
CA GLY A 46 14.01 -0.93 -7.37
C GLY A 46 13.28 0.30 -6.83
N GLY A 47 12.04 0.17 -6.40
CA GLY A 47 11.19 1.24 -5.88
C GLY A 47 9.91 1.38 -6.68
N GLY A 48 9.21 2.53 -6.55
CA GLY A 48 7.98 2.76 -7.29
C GLY A 48 6.76 2.13 -6.63
N THR A 49 6.64 2.23 -5.30
CA THR A 49 5.48 1.74 -4.54
C THR A 49 4.14 2.18 -5.14
N SER A 50 4.06 3.43 -5.66
CA SER A 50 2.86 3.92 -6.33
C SER A 50 2.48 3.12 -7.57
N ASP A 51 3.43 2.49 -8.24
CA ASP A 51 3.17 1.67 -9.43
C ASP A 51 2.55 0.34 -9.02
N THR A 52 3.05 -0.28 -7.94
CA THR A 52 2.43 -1.48 -7.37
C THR A 52 1.04 -1.18 -6.81
N GLU A 53 0.86 -0.04 -6.13
CA GLU A 53 -0.45 0.42 -5.65
C GLU A 53 -1.42 0.58 -6.84
N PHE A 54 -0.97 1.22 -7.91
CA PHE A 54 -1.76 1.42 -9.12
C PHE A 54 -2.20 0.10 -9.74
N ASP A 55 -1.27 -0.84 -9.94
CA ASP A 55 -1.55 -2.15 -10.53
C ASP A 55 -2.61 -2.90 -9.72
N VAL A 56 -2.46 -2.93 -8.39
CA VAL A 56 -3.42 -3.62 -7.49
C VAL A 56 -4.78 -2.93 -7.48
N LEU A 57 -4.82 -1.61 -7.36
CA LEU A 57 -6.07 -0.87 -7.19
C LEU A 57 -6.90 -0.81 -8.47
N THR A 58 -6.26 -0.76 -9.63
CA THR A 58 -6.94 -0.60 -10.92
C THR A 58 -7.06 -1.91 -11.72
N GLY A 59 -6.26 -2.92 -11.40
CA GLY A 59 -6.15 -4.14 -12.20
C GLY A 59 -5.43 -3.95 -13.54
N LEU A 60 -4.84 -2.77 -13.76
CA LEU A 60 -4.00 -2.50 -14.93
C LEU A 60 -2.55 -2.91 -14.63
N SER A 61 -1.68 -2.79 -15.61
CA SER A 61 -0.26 -3.10 -15.40
C SER A 61 0.64 -1.97 -15.88
N THR A 62 1.43 -1.46 -14.96
CA THR A 62 2.45 -0.43 -15.23
C THR A 62 3.53 -0.91 -16.18
N ARG A 63 3.66 -2.22 -16.39
CA ARG A 63 4.55 -2.80 -17.42
C ARG A 63 4.32 -2.24 -18.82
N PHE A 64 3.09 -1.80 -19.10
CA PHE A 64 2.69 -1.30 -20.42
C PHE A 64 2.62 0.24 -20.47
N ILE A 65 3.11 0.92 -19.43
CA ILE A 65 3.12 2.38 -19.34
C ILE A 65 4.53 2.87 -19.65
N ASP A 66 4.71 3.48 -20.81
CA ASP A 66 5.99 4.06 -21.20
C ASP A 66 6.11 5.52 -20.74
N GLY A 67 7.32 5.90 -20.31
CA GLY A 67 7.73 7.29 -20.13
C GLY A 67 7.18 8.06 -18.93
N ALA A 68 6.42 7.42 -18.04
CA ALA A 68 6.00 8.06 -16.80
C ALA A 68 7.03 7.87 -15.69
N SER A 69 7.26 8.90 -14.89
CA SER A 69 8.12 8.80 -13.69
C SER A 69 7.48 7.94 -12.60
N ASN A 70 6.17 7.89 -12.56
CA ASN A 70 5.31 6.99 -11.79
C ASN A 70 3.89 7.03 -12.36
N SER A 71 3.14 5.95 -12.19
CA SER A 71 1.78 5.79 -12.72
C SER A 71 0.80 6.82 -12.16
N TYR A 72 0.94 7.22 -10.90
CA TYR A 72 0.08 8.21 -10.27
C TYR A 72 0.17 9.58 -10.95
N SER A 73 1.27 9.89 -11.63
CA SER A 73 1.40 11.11 -12.42
C SER A 73 0.46 11.17 -13.63
N LEU A 74 -0.08 10.03 -14.05
CA LEU A 74 -1.02 9.92 -15.18
C LEU A 74 -2.48 10.07 -14.75
N ILE A 75 -2.80 9.90 -13.48
CA ILE A 75 -4.16 10.01 -12.96
C ILE A 75 -4.51 11.51 -12.86
N ARG A 76 -5.52 11.94 -13.62
CA ARG A 76 -5.97 13.33 -13.72
C ARG A 76 -7.47 13.49 -13.51
N LYS A 77 -8.17 12.39 -13.30
CA LYS A 77 -9.63 12.32 -13.14
C LYS A 77 -10.00 10.96 -12.57
N LYS A 78 -11.25 10.85 -12.15
CA LYS A 78 -11.84 9.58 -11.70
C LYS A 78 -11.42 8.44 -12.63
N MET A 79 -10.89 7.40 -12.02
CA MET A 79 -10.42 6.18 -12.67
C MET A 79 -11.08 4.97 -12.03
N ASP A 80 -11.49 3.98 -12.83
CA ASP A 80 -12.06 2.75 -12.30
C ASP A 80 -11.02 1.99 -11.45
N ALA A 81 -11.38 1.75 -10.18
CA ALA A 81 -10.51 1.13 -9.19
C ALA A 81 -11.32 0.41 -8.11
N ILE A 82 -10.67 -0.48 -7.38
CA ILE A 82 -11.30 -1.26 -6.31
C ILE A 82 -12.10 -0.40 -5.32
N PRO A 83 -11.61 0.77 -4.82
CA PRO A 83 -12.39 1.56 -3.87
C PRO A 83 -13.74 2.02 -4.45
N TRP A 84 -13.80 2.41 -5.73
CA TRP A 84 -15.09 2.74 -6.36
C TRP A 84 -16.06 1.57 -6.38
N ARG A 85 -15.56 0.35 -6.65
CA ARG A 85 -16.40 -0.85 -6.66
C ARG A 85 -16.93 -1.19 -5.28
N LEU A 86 -16.09 -1.02 -4.25
CA LEU A 86 -16.52 -1.22 -2.86
C LEU A 86 -17.57 -0.20 -2.43
N LYS A 87 -17.44 1.07 -2.85
CA LYS A 87 -18.45 2.11 -2.60
C LYS A 87 -19.80 1.78 -3.25
N GLU A 88 -19.80 1.26 -4.48
CA GLU A 88 -21.01 0.79 -5.16
C GLU A 88 -21.70 -0.34 -4.38
N MET A 89 -20.96 -1.09 -3.58
CA MET A 89 -21.47 -2.14 -2.68
C MET A 89 -21.85 -1.63 -1.28
N GLY A 90 -21.70 -0.32 -1.01
CA GLY A 90 -22.07 0.31 0.26
C GLY A 90 -20.95 0.32 1.32
N TYR A 91 -19.69 0.10 0.94
CA TYR A 91 -18.55 0.23 1.84
C TYR A 91 -18.01 1.65 1.86
N ASP A 92 -17.57 2.08 3.04
CA ASP A 92 -16.68 3.24 3.18
C ASP A 92 -15.24 2.82 2.88
N THR A 93 -14.46 3.72 2.30
CA THR A 93 -13.10 3.41 1.84
C THR A 93 -12.09 4.37 2.45
N LEU A 94 -11.12 3.82 3.18
CA LEU A 94 -10.09 4.56 3.88
C LEU A 94 -8.70 4.11 3.39
N ALA A 95 -7.86 5.07 3.02
CA ALA A 95 -6.43 4.85 2.81
C ALA A 95 -5.64 5.37 4.01
N ILE A 96 -4.63 4.62 4.44
CA ILE A 96 -3.70 5.02 5.50
C ILE A 96 -2.28 4.85 4.98
N HIS A 97 -1.45 5.89 5.08
CA HIS A 97 -0.04 5.83 4.73
C HIS A 97 0.81 6.67 5.67
N PRO A 98 1.88 6.13 6.28
CA PRO A 98 2.68 6.82 7.28
C PRO A 98 3.64 7.88 6.72
N GLY A 99 3.57 8.17 5.43
CA GLY A 99 4.33 9.22 4.77
C GLY A 99 3.52 10.50 4.58
N PHE A 100 4.18 11.52 4.03
CA PHE A 100 3.54 12.80 3.72
C PHE A 100 2.47 12.66 2.63
N SER A 101 1.42 13.46 2.74
CA SER A 101 0.29 13.46 1.80
C SER A 101 0.67 13.74 0.35
N TRP A 102 1.67 14.58 0.14
CA TRP A 102 2.17 14.97 -1.18
C TRP A 102 3.03 13.89 -1.86
N PHE A 103 3.57 12.94 -1.09
CA PHE A 103 4.47 11.93 -1.65
C PHE A 103 3.73 11.03 -2.65
N TYR A 104 4.28 10.92 -3.86
CA TYR A 104 3.62 10.33 -5.03
C TYR A 104 2.27 10.98 -5.39
N ASN A 105 2.01 12.22 -4.93
CA ASN A 105 0.76 12.92 -5.23
C ASN A 105 -0.51 12.22 -4.67
N ARG A 106 -0.39 11.39 -3.64
CA ARG A 106 -1.48 10.57 -3.09
C ARG A 106 -2.70 11.38 -2.70
N ALA A 107 -2.52 12.58 -2.12
CA ALA A 107 -3.62 13.44 -1.72
C ALA A 107 -4.57 13.80 -2.87
N ASN A 108 -4.07 13.90 -4.09
CA ASN A 108 -4.89 14.19 -5.27
C ASN A 108 -5.37 12.91 -5.97
N VAL A 109 -4.58 11.84 -5.91
CA VAL A 109 -4.83 10.60 -6.65
C VAL A 109 -5.85 9.72 -5.94
N TYR A 110 -5.79 9.61 -4.62
CA TYR A 110 -6.68 8.71 -3.88
C TYR A 110 -8.17 9.04 -4.01
N PRO A 111 -8.61 10.33 -4.01
CA PRO A 111 -9.99 10.66 -4.33
C PRO A 111 -10.40 10.22 -5.75
N ASP A 112 -9.51 10.35 -6.73
CA ASP A 112 -9.75 9.91 -8.11
C ASP A 112 -9.85 8.39 -8.24
N LEU A 113 -9.16 7.65 -7.37
CA LEU A 113 -9.26 6.19 -7.25
C LEU A 113 -10.45 5.72 -6.38
N GLY A 114 -11.15 6.65 -5.71
CA GLY A 114 -12.39 6.36 -5.00
C GLY A 114 -12.28 6.22 -3.49
N PHE A 115 -11.15 6.52 -2.88
CA PHE A 115 -11.07 6.59 -1.43
C PHE A 115 -11.87 7.78 -0.89
N ASP A 116 -12.64 7.55 0.18
CA ASP A 116 -13.42 8.57 0.88
C ASP A 116 -12.54 9.41 1.80
N GLU A 117 -11.53 8.76 2.40
CA GLU A 117 -10.63 9.40 3.35
C GLU A 117 -9.19 8.91 3.15
N PHE A 118 -8.23 9.78 3.41
CA PHE A 118 -6.81 9.48 3.40
C PHE A 118 -6.15 10.01 4.67
N LEU A 119 -5.74 9.11 5.56
CA LEU A 119 -4.93 9.42 6.73
C LEU A 119 -3.44 9.30 6.38
N HIS A 120 -2.70 10.34 6.67
CA HIS A 120 -1.28 10.47 6.34
C HIS A 120 -0.49 11.03 7.52
N LEU A 121 0.84 11.10 7.41
CA LEU A 121 1.72 11.49 8.52
C LEU A 121 1.26 12.74 9.25
N GLU A 122 0.80 13.76 8.53
CA GLU A 122 0.38 15.03 9.13
C GLU A 122 -0.83 14.90 10.06
N HIS A 123 -1.65 13.84 9.93
CA HIS A 123 -2.74 13.54 10.85
C HIS A 123 -2.26 12.98 12.18
N PHE A 124 -1.09 12.33 12.19
CA PHE A 124 -0.48 11.72 13.37
C PHE A 124 0.55 12.64 14.06
N GLN A 125 0.81 13.84 13.51
CA GLN A 125 1.69 14.84 14.11
C GLN A 125 0.95 15.53 15.26
N GLY A 126 1.11 15.04 16.45
CA GLY A 126 0.47 15.58 17.67
C GLY A 126 0.38 14.57 18.80
N GLU A 127 0.56 13.30 18.50
CA GLU A 127 0.73 12.28 19.52
C GLU A 127 2.22 12.19 19.91
N GLU A 128 2.48 12.09 21.19
CA GLU A 128 3.81 12.23 21.80
C GLU A 128 4.86 11.39 21.07
N LYS A 129 5.99 12.04 20.79
CA LYS A 129 7.21 11.36 20.37
C LYS A 129 7.71 10.49 21.52
N TYR A 130 7.60 9.19 21.39
CA TYR A 130 8.32 8.23 22.21
C TYR A 130 9.78 8.15 21.79
#